data_a3b97a454b2f8b371bd456460b78ccbc
#
_entry.id   a3b97a454b2f8b371bd456460b78ccbc
#
_cell.length_a   1.000
_cell.length_b   1.000
_cell.length_c   1.000
_cell.angle_alpha   90.00
_cell.angle_beta   90.00
_cell.angle_gamma   90.00
#
_symmetry.space_group_name_H-M   'P 1'
#
loop_
_entity.id
_entity.type
_entity.pdbx_description
1 polymer ?
#
loop_
_entity_poly.entity_id
_entity_poly.type
_entity_poly.pdbx_seq_one_letter_code
_entity_poly.pdbx_strand_id
1 'polypeptide(L)'
;MTQWNINAVVQGLQQARHDWRQQQHRTKEFGGRELPSKEALKAILDDLCGILFPMRLGPADLRQETEDSYIAYTLNRVLTALHAQVQLALNYEAKRHLSHSSPVQQPQELAQTIVQDFANTLPSIRRLLDGDVRAAYEGDPAAHSVDEVLLCYPGIFAIIYHRIAHQLYAQVPLLSRIISELAHSATGIDIHPGAQIGKGFFIDHGTGVVIGETCVIGERVRIYQAVTLGAKRFETNDDGALKKDYICLLYTSDAADEGLGV
;
A
#
# COMPACT_ATOMS: atom_id res chain seq x y z
N MET A 1 -19.60 33.77 28.88
CA MET A 1 -19.30 33.03 27.62
C MET A 1 -17.87 33.37 27.23
N THR A 2 -17.01 32.38 27.12
CA THR A 2 -15.59 32.59 26.75
C THR A 2 -15.54 32.94 25.27
N GLN A 3 -15.16 34.16 24.93
CA GLN A 3 -15.06 34.63 23.55
C GLN A 3 -13.67 34.27 23.02
N TRP A 4 -13.60 33.28 22.14
CA TRP A 4 -12.38 32.86 21.46
C TRP A 4 -11.89 33.95 20.51
N ASN A 5 -10.60 34.27 20.50
CA ASN A 5 -10.01 35.20 19.53
C ASN A 5 -9.69 34.48 18.21
N ILE A 6 -10.74 34.09 17.52
CA ILE A 6 -10.64 33.32 16.26
C ILE A 6 -9.86 34.08 15.20
N ASN A 7 -10.03 35.41 15.11
CA ASN A 7 -9.36 36.22 14.09
C ASN A 7 -7.82 36.19 14.22
N ALA A 8 -7.30 36.29 15.44
CA ALA A 8 -5.85 36.20 15.68
C ALA A 8 -5.30 34.81 15.30
N VAL A 9 -6.05 33.75 15.61
CA VAL A 9 -5.68 32.38 15.21
C VAL A 9 -5.68 32.22 13.69
N VAL A 10 -6.73 32.72 13.01
CA VAL A 10 -6.81 32.65 11.54
C VAL A 10 -5.66 33.41 10.87
N GLN A 11 -5.31 34.60 11.37
CA GLN A 11 -4.17 35.37 10.85
C GLN A 11 -2.84 34.63 11.07
N GLY A 12 -2.61 34.08 12.26
CA GLY A 12 -1.41 33.27 12.54
C GLY A 12 -1.30 32.05 11.62
N LEU A 13 -2.40 31.34 11.40
CA LEU A 13 -2.43 30.20 10.47
C LEU A 13 -2.26 30.64 9.01
N GLN A 14 -2.72 31.81 8.63
CA GLN A 14 -2.50 32.37 7.29
C GLN A 14 -1.01 32.63 7.06
N GLN A 15 -0.33 33.26 8.02
CA GLN A 15 1.11 33.51 7.93
C GLN A 15 1.89 32.21 7.83
N ALA A 16 1.61 31.23 8.71
CA ALA A 16 2.27 29.93 8.69
C ALA A 16 2.11 29.19 7.33
N ARG A 17 0.91 29.24 6.73
CA ARG A 17 0.68 28.68 5.39
C ARG A 17 1.46 29.43 4.31
N HIS A 18 1.56 30.74 4.41
CA HIS A 18 2.33 31.54 3.46
C HIS A 18 3.81 31.18 3.51
N ASP A 19 4.39 31.14 4.70
CA ASP A 19 5.81 30.79 4.92
C ASP A 19 6.12 29.38 4.41
N TRP A 20 5.24 28.41 4.71
CA TRP A 20 5.36 27.05 4.21
C TRP A 20 5.35 26.99 2.67
N ARG A 21 4.42 27.70 2.01
CA ARG A 21 4.33 27.74 0.54
C ARG A 21 5.58 28.34 -0.07
N GLN A 22 6.14 29.39 0.52
CA GLN A 22 7.39 29.98 0.07
C GLN A 22 8.55 28.98 0.15
N GLN A 23 8.70 28.30 1.30
CA GLN A 23 9.75 27.29 1.49
C GLN A 23 9.65 26.12 0.52
N GLN A 24 8.43 25.72 0.15
CA GLN A 24 8.18 24.63 -0.78
C GLN A 24 8.11 25.08 -2.25
N HIS A 25 8.42 26.35 -2.54
CA HIS A 25 8.31 26.96 -3.88
C HIS A 25 6.91 26.82 -4.51
N ARG A 26 5.86 26.74 -3.68
CA ARG A 26 4.45 26.65 -4.07
C ARG A 26 3.80 28.01 -4.00
N THR A 27 3.72 28.71 -5.13
CA THR A 27 3.15 30.05 -5.17
C THR A 27 1.62 30.06 -5.15
N LYS A 28 0.98 28.98 -5.61
CA LYS A 28 -0.49 28.88 -5.71
C LYS A 28 -0.95 27.44 -5.53
N GLU A 29 -2.00 27.26 -4.73
CA GLU A 29 -2.77 26.03 -4.66
C GLU A 29 -4.09 26.23 -5.40
N PHE A 30 -4.48 25.25 -6.22
CA PHE A 30 -5.74 25.28 -6.94
C PHE A 30 -6.84 24.70 -6.05
N GLY A 31 -8.06 25.19 -6.19
CA GLY A 31 -9.21 24.64 -5.47
C GLY A 31 -9.56 23.23 -5.95
N GLY A 32 -10.17 22.44 -5.07
CA GLY A 32 -10.56 21.07 -5.33
C GLY A 32 -9.58 20.04 -4.75
N ARG A 33 -9.87 18.75 -5.00
CA ARG A 33 -9.01 17.66 -4.55
C ARG A 33 -7.87 17.48 -5.55
N GLU A 34 -6.65 17.76 -5.12
CA GLU A 34 -5.45 17.64 -5.96
C GLU A 34 -4.65 16.34 -5.71
N LEU A 35 -4.92 15.66 -4.62
CA LEU A 35 -4.23 14.45 -4.19
C LEU A 35 -5.19 13.27 -4.05
N PRO A 36 -4.70 12.02 -4.18
CA PRO A 36 -5.48 10.83 -3.90
C PRO A 36 -6.12 10.87 -2.50
N SER A 37 -7.32 10.31 -2.36
CA SER A 37 -8.06 10.26 -1.11
C SER A 37 -7.83 8.96 -0.38
N LYS A 38 -7.44 9.02 0.90
CA LYS A 38 -7.34 7.84 1.78
C LYS A 38 -8.67 7.11 1.88
N GLU A 39 -9.77 7.84 2.01
CA GLU A 39 -11.13 7.29 2.14
C GLU A 39 -11.57 6.58 0.85
N ALA A 40 -11.31 7.20 -0.31
CA ALA A 40 -11.62 6.58 -1.60
C ALA A 40 -10.77 5.32 -1.84
N LEU A 41 -9.47 5.36 -1.50
CA LEU A 41 -8.60 4.20 -1.62
C LEU A 41 -9.00 3.09 -0.66
N LYS A 42 -9.41 3.41 0.57
CA LYS A 42 -9.93 2.39 1.49
C LYS A 42 -11.16 1.69 0.92
N ALA A 43 -12.13 2.43 0.38
CA ALA A 43 -13.31 1.83 -0.24
C ALA A 43 -12.95 0.94 -1.46
N ILE A 44 -11.99 1.38 -2.29
CA ILE A 44 -11.47 0.59 -3.40
C ILE A 44 -10.84 -0.73 -2.89
N LEU A 45 -10.06 -0.67 -1.81
CA LEU A 45 -9.40 -1.84 -1.24
C LEU A 45 -10.39 -2.81 -0.59
N ASP A 46 -11.40 -2.31 0.11
CA ASP A 46 -12.48 -3.12 0.68
C ASP A 46 -13.21 -3.90 -0.44
N ASP A 47 -13.54 -3.23 -1.55
CA ASP A 47 -14.14 -3.86 -2.72
C ASP A 47 -13.19 -4.87 -3.40
N LEU A 48 -11.89 -4.56 -3.52
CA LEU A 48 -10.88 -5.48 -4.07
C LEU A 48 -10.73 -6.73 -3.20
N CYS A 49 -10.75 -6.62 -1.89
CA CYS A 49 -10.79 -7.78 -0.99
C CYS A 49 -12.01 -8.66 -1.26
N GLY A 50 -13.18 -8.03 -1.46
CA GLY A 50 -14.40 -8.74 -1.84
C GLY A 50 -14.31 -9.41 -3.21
N ILE A 51 -13.68 -8.78 -4.20
CA ILE A 51 -13.43 -9.37 -5.53
C ILE A 51 -12.45 -10.56 -5.44
N LEU A 52 -11.40 -10.41 -4.65
CA LEU A 52 -10.38 -11.45 -4.50
C LEU A 52 -10.90 -12.67 -3.71
N PHE A 53 -11.76 -12.46 -2.72
CA PHE A 53 -12.33 -13.50 -1.86
C PHE A 53 -13.85 -13.31 -1.68
N PRO A 54 -14.66 -13.46 -2.76
CA PRO A 54 -16.04 -13.01 -2.76
C PRO A 54 -16.92 -13.72 -1.72
N MET A 55 -16.77 -15.01 -1.55
CA MET A 55 -17.56 -15.79 -0.56
C MET A 55 -17.10 -15.60 0.89
N ARG A 56 -16.05 -14.83 1.17
CA ARG A 56 -15.50 -14.60 2.51
C ARG A 56 -15.44 -13.14 2.90
N LEU A 57 -15.03 -12.28 1.97
CA LEU A 57 -14.85 -10.84 2.17
C LEU A 57 -15.82 -10.00 1.35
N GLY A 58 -16.68 -10.63 0.55
CA GLY A 58 -17.76 -9.99 -0.18
C GLY A 58 -19.03 -9.77 0.66
N PRO A 59 -20.14 -9.36 0.05
CA PRO A 59 -21.41 -9.14 0.73
C PRO A 59 -21.93 -10.39 1.43
N ALA A 60 -22.56 -10.23 2.60
CA ALA A 60 -23.03 -11.35 3.42
C ALA A 60 -24.15 -12.19 2.76
N ASP A 61 -24.87 -11.61 1.82
CA ASP A 61 -25.96 -12.26 1.08
C ASP A 61 -25.51 -12.84 -0.28
N LEU A 62 -24.21 -12.74 -0.60
CA LEU A 62 -23.66 -13.27 -1.85
C LEU A 62 -23.83 -14.80 -1.91
N ARG A 63 -24.24 -15.28 -3.08
CA ARG A 63 -24.38 -16.71 -3.37
C ARG A 63 -23.44 -17.11 -4.48
N GLN A 64 -23.02 -18.37 -4.49
CA GLN A 64 -22.11 -18.91 -5.49
C GLN A 64 -22.62 -18.68 -6.92
N GLU A 65 -23.93 -18.79 -7.16
CA GLU A 65 -24.55 -18.61 -8.47
C GLU A 65 -24.49 -17.15 -8.98
N THR A 66 -24.29 -16.17 -8.06
CA THR A 66 -24.21 -14.75 -8.38
C THR A 66 -22.82 -14.15 -8.23
N GLU A 67 -21.83 -14.98 -7.90
CA GLU A 67 -20.44 -14.58 -7.62
C GLU A 67 -19.83 -13.84 -8.81
N ASP A 68 -19.89 -14.42 -10.02
CA ASP A 68 -19.32 -13.81 -11.22
C ASP A 68 -19.99 -12.46 -11.58
N SER A 69 -21.31 -12.35 -11.37
CA SER A 69 -22.03 -11.09 -11.59
C SER A 69 -21.62 -10.01 -10.58
N TYR A 70 -21.44 -10.40 -9.33
CA TYR A 70 -20.91 -9.50 -8.29
C TYR A 70 -19.50 -9.03 -8.64
N ILE A 71 -18.61 -9.95 -8.99
CA ILE A 71 -17.23 -9.63 -9.37
C ILE A 71 -17.24 -8.66 -10.55
N ALA A 72 -17.97 -8.93 -11.63
CA ALA A 72 -18.01 -8.10 -12.82
C ALA A 72 -18.51 -6.68 -12.51
N TYR A 73 -19.60 -6.55 -11.76
CA TYR A 73 -20.17 -5.25 -11.37
C TYR A 73 -19.21 -4.46 -10.47
N THR A 74 -18.67 -5.11 -9.42
CA THR A 74 -17.80 -4.46 -8.44
C THR A 74 -16.47 -4.08 -9.08
N LEU A 75 -15.90 -4.93 -9.93
CA LEU A 75 -14.66 -4.66 -10.65
C LEU A 75 -14.77 -3.41 -11.53
N ASN A 76 -15.85 -3.27 -12.31
CA ASN A 76 -16.06 -2.08 -13.13
C ASN A 76 -16.10 -0.81 -12.27
N ARG A 77 -16.80 -0.83 -11.14
CA ARG A 77 -16.85 0.28 -10.18
C ARG A 77 -15.49 0.61 -9.61
N VAL A 78 -14.75 -0.40 -9.16
CA VAL A 78 -13.41 -0.28 -8.58
C VAL A 78 -12.43 0.32 -9.58
N LEU A 79 -12.38 -0.21 -10.80
CA LEU A 79 -11.43 0.29 -11.82
C LEU A 79 -11.75 1.73 -12.22
N THR A 80 -13.03 2.11 -12.28
CA THR A 80 -13.43 3.51 -12.51
C THR A 80 -12.97 4.43 -11.37
N ALA A 81 -13.16 4.01 -10.11
CA ALA A 81 -12.73 4.77 -8.95
C ALA A 81 -11.20 4.85 -8.85
N LEU A 82 -10.49 3.73 -9.10
CA LEU A 82 -9.04 3.66 -9.11
C LEU A 82 -8.45 4.57 -10.19
N HIS A 83 -9.03 4.58 -11.40
CA HIS A 83 -8.60 5.47 -12.48
C HIS A 83 -8.59 6.94 -12.04
N ALA A 84 -9.64 7.40 -11.34
CA ALA A 84 -9.70 8.76 -10.83
C ALA A 84 -8.58 9.04 -9.82
N GLN A 85 -8.24 8.08 -8.94
CA GLN A 85 -7.16 8.25 -7.95
C GLN A 85 -5.77 8.22 -8.61
N VAL A 86 -5.56 7.34 -9.59
CA VAL A 86 -4.32 7.28 -10.40
C VAL A 86 -4.12 8.58 -11.15
N GLN A 87 -5.17 9.13 -11.77
CA GLN A 87 -5.10 10.41 -12.48
C GLN A 87 -4.70 11.57 -11.54
N LEU A 88 -5.22 11.60 -10.31
CA LEU A 88 -4.80 12.59 -9.30
C LEU A 88 -3.32 12.43 -8.95
N ALA A 89 -2.83 11.20 -8.76
CA ALA A 89 -1.41 10.94 -8.48
C ALA A 89 -0.51 11.39 -9.64
N LEU A 90 -0.85 11.03 -10.87
CA LEU A 90 -0.09 11.44 -12.06
C LEU A 90 -0.08 12.95 -12.27
N ASN A 91 -1.21 13.62 -12.07
CA ASN A 91 -1.30 15.08 -12.15
C ASN A 91 -0.43 15.75 -11.07
N TYR A 92 -0.36 15.19 -9.89
CA TYR A 92 0.51 15.68 -8.82
C TYR A 92 2.00 15.54 -9.19
N GLU A 93 2.42 14.38 -9.70
CA GLU A 93 3.80 14.16 -10.13
C GLU A 93 4.16 15.06 -11.32
N ALA A 94 3.29 15.21 -12.31
CA ALA A 94 3.52 16.12 -13.43
C ALA A 94 3.74 17.57 -12.97
N LYS A 95 2.99 18.04 -11.98
CA LYS A 95 3.18 19.38 -11.40
C LYS A 95 4.52 19.53 -10.67
N ARG A 96 5.04 18.46 -10.04
CA ARG A 96 6.36 18.47 -9.38
C ARG A 96 7.52 18.53 -10.39
N HIS A 97 7.35 17.91 -11.55
CA HIS A 97 8.40 17.77 -12.58
C HIS A 97 8.33 18.84 -13.67
N LEU A 98 7.40 19.81 -13.62
CA LEU A 98 7.30 20.91 -14.58
C LEU A 98 8.55 21.81 -14.69
N SER A 99 9.58 21.58 -13.86
CA SER A 99 10.90 22.20 -14.00
C SER A 99 11.82 21.47 -15.00
N HIS A 100 11.44 20.30 -15.53
CA HIS A 100 12.26 19.52 -16.48
C HIS A 100 11.39 19.05 -17.66
N SER A 101 11.59 19.71 -18.80
CA SER A 101 10.88 19.51 -20.06
C SER A 101 11.06 18.09 -20.62
N SER A 102 10.00 17.31 -20.63
CA SER A 102 9.82 16.17 -21.54
C SER A 102 8.34 16.10 -21.93
N PRO A 103 7.99 15.73 -23.18
CA PRO A 103 6.60 15.57 -23.58
C PRO A 103 6.00 14.39 -22.84
N VAL A 104 5.23 14.69 -21.82
CA VAL A 104 4.52 13.70 -21.01
C VAL A 104 3.28 13.25 -21.79
N GLN A 105 3.12 11.94 -21.99
CA GLN A 105 1.85 11.30 -22.36
C GLN A 105 0.71 11.94 -21.55
N GLN A 106 -0.44 12.16 -22.17
CA GLN A 106 -1.55 12.81 -21.46
C GLN A 106 -1.88 11.97 -20.21
N PRO A 107 -1.94 12.57 -19.00
CA PRO A 107 -2.13 11.83 -17.75
C PRO A 107 -3.36 10.92 -17.74
N GLN A 108 -4.35 11.24 -18.54
CA GLN A 108 -5.58 10.47 -18.67
C GLN A 108 -5.38 9.14 -19.39
N GLU A 109 -4.64 9.13 -20.52
CA GLU A 109 -4.34 7.92 -21.28
C GLU A 109 -3.42 6.98 -20.50
N LEU A 110 -2.43 7.57 -19.82
CA LEU A 110 -1.53 6.82 -18.94
C LEU A 110 -2.27 6.19 -17.77
N ALA A 111 -3.20 6.92 -17.13
CA ALA A 111 -4.03 6.38 -16.06
C ALA A 111 -4.88 5.17 -16.53
N GLN A 112 -5.44 5.25 -17.74
CA GLN A 112 -6.20 4.15 -18.32
C GLN A 112 -5.33 2.90 -18.51
N THR A 113 -4.12 3.08 -19.03
CA THR A 113 -3.15 1.98 -19.23
C THR A 113 -2.76 1.34 -17.89
N ILE A 114 -2.38 2.15 -16.90
CA ILE A 114 -1.99 1.69 -15.57
C ILE A 114 -3.10 0.85 -14.92
N VAL A 115 -4.34 1.33 -14.97
CA VAL A 115 -5.48 0.63 -14.36
C VAL A 115 -5.82 -0.66 -15.11
N GLN A 116 -5.69 -0.67 -16.45
CA GLN A 116 -5.90 -1.89 -17.22
C GLN A 116 -4.81 -2.93 -16.93
N ASP A 117 -3.55 -2.52 -16.85
CA ASP A 117 -2.44 -3.40 -16.51
C ASP A 117 -2.60 -3.96 -15.09
N PHE A 118 -2.98 -3.11 -14.13
CA PHE A 118 -3.31 -3.55 -12.78
C PHE A 118 -4.44 -4.60 -12.77
N ALA A 119 -5.54 -4.35 -13.49
CA ALA A 119 -6.65 -5.29 -13.56
C ALA A 119 -6.21 -6.68 -14.05
N ASN A 120 -5.30 -6.72 -15.03
CA ASN A 120 -4.74 -7.96 -15.56
C ASN A 120 -3.90 -8.73 -14.53
N THR A 121 -3.41 -8.09 -13.48
CA THR A 121 -2.63 -8.76 -12.41
C THR A 121 -3.51 -9.44 -11.35
N LEU A 122 -4.79 -9.08 -11.22
CA LEU A 122 -5.66 -9.58 -10.15
C LEU A 122 -5.74 -11.11 -10.04
N PRO A 123 -5.82 -11.89 -11.14
CA PRO A 123 -5.79 -13.34 -11.05
C PRO A 123 -4.47 -13.89 -10.49
N SER A 124 -3.36 -13.21 -10.74
CA SER A 124 -2.04 -13.59 -10.21
C SER A 124 -1.91 -13.22 -8.74
N ILE A 125 -2.39 -12.04 -8.34
CA ILE A 125 -2.48 -11.63 -6.94
C ILE A 125 -3.30 -12.67 -6.15
N ARG A 126 -4.46 -13.10 -6.66
CA ARG A 126 -5.29 -14.10 -6.00
C ARG A 126 -4.54 -15.42 -5.77
N ARG A 127 -3.82 -15.92 -6.76
CA ARG A 127 -3.02 -17.16 -6.63
C ARG A 127 -1.89 -17.02 -5.61
N LEU A 128 -1.25 -15.85 -5.51
CA LEU A 128 -0.24 -15.58 -4.49
C LEU A 128 -0.86 -15.60 -3.10
N LEU A 129 -2.00 -14.93 -2.92
CA LEU A 129 -2.73 -14.86 -1.65
C LEU A 129 -3.26 -16.23 -1.20
N ASP A 130 -3.72 -17.08 -2.12
CA ASP A 130 -4.09 -18.47 -1.79
C ASP A 130 -2.89 -19.23 -1.20
N GLY A 131 -1.67 -18.96 -1.73
CA GLY A 131 -0.43 -19.52 -1.21
C GLY A 131 -0.08 -18.96 0.18
N ASP A 132 -0.27 -17.67 0.41
CA ASP A 132 0.03 -17.00 1.69
C ASP A 132 -0.93 -17.47 2.78
N VAL A 133 -2.23 -17.56 2.49
CA VAL A 133 -3.24 -18.08 3.44
C VAL A 133 -2.94 -19.54 3.79
N ARG A 134 -2.57 -20.36 2.82
CA ARG A 134 -2.19 -21.76 3.05
C ARG A 134 -0.96 -21.86 3.93
N ALA A 135 0.10 -21.05 3.64
CA ALA A 135 1.32 -21.05 4.43
C ALA A 135 1.06 -20.65 5.89
N ALA A 136 0.16 -19.70 6.11
CA ALA A 136 -0.23 -19.30 7.46
C ALA A 136 -1.02 -20.42 8.17
N TYR A 137 -1.95 -21.07 7.48
CA TYR A 137 -2.71 -22.20 8.05
C TYR A 137 -1.81 -23.40 8.39
N GLU A 138 -0.88 -23.75 7.51
CA GLU A 138 0.07 -24.85 7.71
C GLU A 138 1.15 -24.49 8.76
N GLY A 139 1.47 -23.21 8.88
CA GLY A 139 2.51 -22.72 9.77
C GLY A 139 2.07 -22.47 11.21
N ASP A 140 0.78 -22.29 11.46
CA ASP A 140 0.24 -22.04 12.80
C ASP A 140 -0.57 -23.25 13.32
N PRO A 141 -0.05 -23.99 14.33
CA PRO A 141 -0.78 -25.12 14.92
C PRO A 141 -2.10 -24.73 15.58
N ALA A 142 -2.32 -23.45 15.91
CA ALA A 142 -3.55 -22.96 16.52
C ALA A 142 -4.65 -22.64 15.50
N ALA A 143 -4.32 -22.59 14.20
CA ALA A 143 -5.30 -22.29 13.17
C ALA A 143 -6.25 -23.47 12.92
N HIS A 144 -7.56 -23.24 13.07
CA HIS A 144 -8.57 -24.28 12.87
C HIS A 144 -9.02 -24.43 11.41
N SER A 145 -8.89 -23.37 10.61
CA SER A 145 -9.28 -23.38 9.19
C SER A 145 -8.59 -22.27 8.38
N VAL A 146 -8.53 -22.44 7.07
CA VAL A 146 -8.09 -21.39 6.13
C VAL A 146 -9.00 -20.17 6.16
N ASP A 147 -10.30 -20.34 6.46
CA ASP A 147 -11.25 -19.25 6.60
C ASP A 147 -10.95 -18.40 7.84
N GLU A 148 -10.60 -19.03 8.96
CA GLU A 148 -10.15 -18.33 10.18
C GLU A 148 -8.91 -17.48 9.89
N VAL A 149 -7.92 -18.04 9.23
CA VAL A 149 -6.69 -17.35 8.84
C VAL A 149 -7.01 -16.14 7.98
N LEU A 150 -7.85 -16.30 6.96
CA LEU A 150 -8.22 -15.22 6.05
C LEU A 150 -8.98 -14.08 6.77
N LEU A 151 -9.86 -14.43 7.71
CA LEU A 151 -10.73 -13.46 8.37
C LEU A 151 -10.09 -12.78 9.59
N CYS A 152 -9.15 -13.47 10.27
CA CYS A 152 -8.69 -13.04 11.59
C CYS A 152 -7.23 -12.58 11.62
N TYR A 153 -6.37 -13.06 10.70
CA TYR A 153 -4.93 -12.84 10.83
C TYR A 153 -4.52 -11.47 10.27
N PRO A 154 -3.95 -10.57 11.10
CA PRO A 154 -3.52 -9.26 10.64
C PRO A 154 -2.41 -9.33 9.57
N GLY A 155 -1.55 -10.36 9.62
CA GLY A 155 -0.53 -10.61 8.61
C GLY A 155 -1.12 -10.86 7.22
N ILE A 156 -2.25 -11.59 7.14
CA ILE A 156 -2.95 -11.82 5.87
C ILE A 156 -3.57 -10.53 5.33
N PHE A 157 -4.19 -9.71 6.19
CA PHE A 157 -4.70 -8.42 5.79
C PHE A 157 -3.58 -7.51 5.25
N ALA A 158 -2.46 -7.43 5.94
CA ALA A 158 -1.31 -6.64 5.52
C ALA A 158 -0.75 -7.09 4.16
N ILE A 159 -0.63 -8.41 3.93
CA ILE A 159 -0.09 -8.94 2.67
C ILE A 159 -1.07 -8.77 1.49
N ILE A 160 -2.39 -8.82 1.71
CA ILE A 160 -3.38 -8.50 0.67
C ILE A 160 -3.13 -7.07 0.15
N TYR A 161 -3.04 -6.10 1.05
CA TYR A 161 -2.80 -4.71 0.69
C TYR A 161 -1.43 -4.50 0.04
N HIS A 162 -0.39 -5.17 0.57
CA HIS A 162 0.95 -5.11 -0.02
C HIS A 162 0.95 -5.63 -1.46
N ARG A 163 0.36 -6.80 -1.75
CA ARG A 163 0.35 -7.36 -3.11
C ARG A 163 -0.40 -6.47 -4.10
N ILE A 164 -1.44 -5.76 -3.65
CA ILE A 164 -2.15 -4.75 -4.45
C ILE A 164 -1.26 -3.52 -4.66
N ALA A 165 -0.69 -2.97 -3.60
CA ALA A 165 0.14 -1.76 -3.65
C ALA A 165 1.40 -1.96 -4.50
N HIS A 166 2.03 -3.13 -4.40
CA HIS A 166 3.24 -3.48 -5.13
C HIS A 166 3.05 -3.39 -6.65
N GLN A 167 1.89 -3.82 -7.18
CA GLN A 167 1.62 -3.75 -8.63
C GLN A 167 1.53 -2.32 -9.16
N LEU A 168 1.19 -1.37 -8.31
CA LEU A 168 1.03 0.04 -8.67
C LEU A 168 2.29 0.88 -8.38
N TYR A 169 3.24 0.33 -7.60
CA TYR A 169 4.32 1.12 -7.01
C TYR A 169 5.23 1.77 -8.04
N ALA A 170 5.64 1.04 -9.07
CA ALA A 170 6.56 1.56 -10.08
C ALA A 170 5.99 2.75 -10.89
N GLN A 171 4.67 2.84 -11.01
CA GLN A 171 3.99 3.83 -11.86
C GLN A 171 3.34 4.96 -11.06
N VAL A 172 2.83 4.67 -9.86
CA VAL A 172 2.15 5.64 -8.99
C VAL A 172 2.57 5.46 -7.52
N PRO A 173 3.83 5.74 -7.18
CA PRO A 173 4.40 5.46 -5.86
C PRO A 173 3.64 6.13 -4.72
N LEU A 174 3.16 7.36 -4.89
CA LEU A 174 2.38 8.06 -3.86
C LEU A 174 1.09 7.30 -3.51
N LEU A 175 0.37 6.80 -4.51
CA LEU A 175 -0.87 6.05 -4.32
C LEU A 175 -0.58 4.74 -3.59
N SER A 176 0.46 4.03 -4.01
CA SER A 176 0.89 2.76 -3.40
C SER A 176 1.33 2.95 -1.94
N ARG A 177 2.03 4.05 -1.63
CA ARG A 177 2.38 4.40 -0.23
C ARG A 177 1.12 4.65 0.62
N ILE A 178 0.11 5.33 0.10
CA ILE A 178 -1.14 5.53 0.84
C ILE A 178 -1.82 4.18 1.14
N ILE A 179 -1.81 3.25 0.17
CA ILE A 179 -2.35 1.89 0.37
C ILE A 179 -1.59 1.16 1.49
N SER A 180 -0.26 1.18 1.47
CA SER A 180 0.56 0.56 2.53
C SER A 180 0.29 1.17 3.90
N GLU A 181 0.16 2.50 4.01
CA GLU A 181 -0.15 3.17 5.27
C GLU A 181 -1.55 2.85 5.81
N LEU A 182 -2.52 2.54 4.94
CA LEU A 182 -3.82 2.03 5.38
C LEU A 182 -3.70 0.65 6.05
N ALA A 183 -2.88 -0.24 5.49
CA ALA A 183 -2.59 -1.55 6.10
C ALA A 183 -1.83 -1.40 7.42
N HIS A 184 -0.77 -0.58 7.45
CA HIS A 184 0.02 -0.29 8.64
C HIS A 184 -0.85 0.25 9.78
N SER A 185 -1.70 1.22 9.49
CA SER A 185 -2.63 1.80 10.47
C SER A 185 -3.62 0.78 11.05
N ALA A 186 -4.02 -0.23 10.27
CA ALA A 186 -5.00 -1.24 10.69
C ALA A 186 -4.36 -2.43 11.43
N THR A 187 -3.08 -2.74 11.15
CA THR A 187 -2.44 -4.00 11.60
C THR A 187 -1.22 -3.79 12.49
N GLY A 188 -0.61 -2.60 12.48
CA GLY A 188 0.69 -2.39 13.08
C GLY A 188 1.85 -3.05 12.31
N ILE A 189 1.62 -3.45 11.06
CA ILE A 189 2.60 -4.07 10.15
C ILE A 189 2.91 -3.08 9.04
N ASP A 190 4.16 -2.61 8.98
CA ASP A 190 4.63 -1.66 7.97
C ASP A 190 5.39 -2.40 6.85
N ILE A 191 4.77 -2.52 5.68
CA ILE A 191 5.40 -3.10 4.50
C ILE A 191 5.49 -2.03 3.42
N HIS A 192 6.72 -1.66 3.04
CA HIS A 192 6.91 -0.75 1.93
C HIS A 192 6.45 -1.39 0.61
N PRO A 193 5.70 -0.69 -0.26
CA PRO A 193 5.15 -1.29 -1.48
C PRO A 193 6.22 -1.69 -2.50
N GLY A 194 7.44 -1.17 -2.39
CA GLY A 194 8.59 -1.56 -3.20
C GLY A 194 9.21 -2.90 -2.80
N ALA A 195 8.94 -3.42 -1.61
CA ALA A 195 9.46 -4.71 -1.18
C ALA A 195 9.02 -5.84 -2.12
N GLN A 196 9.95 -6.74 -2.45
CA GLN A 196 9.69 -7.91 -3.27
C GLN A 196 9.47 -9.11 -2.36
N ILE A 197 8.26 -9.67 -2.38
CA ILE A 197 7.87 -10.77 -1.48
C ILE A 197 7.40 -11.97 -2.30
N GLY A 198 8.10 -13.11 -2.14
CA GLY A 198 7.79 -14.37 -2.77
C GLY A 198 6.44 -14.95 -2.34
N LYS A 199 6.07 -16.09 -2.90
CA LYS A 199 4.81 -16.79 -2.57
C LYS A 199 4.91 -17.53 -1.23
N GLY A 200 3.77 -17.68 -0.55
CA GLY A 200 3.71 -18.41 0.71
C GLY A 200 4.35 -17.66 1.87
N PHE A 201 4.26 -16.34 1.86
CA PHE A 201 4.79 -15.51 2.93
C PHE A 201 3.81 -15.46 4.10
N PHE A 202 4.31 -15.72 5.30
CA PHE A 202 3.52 -15.71 6.52
C PHE A 202 4.11 -14.78 7.58
N ILE A 203 3.31 -13.83 8.03
CA ILE A 203 3.61 -12.97 9.19
C ILE A 203 2.74 -13.45 10.36
N ASP A 204 3.39 -14.05 11.35
CA ASP A 204 2.71 -14.52 12.56
C ASP A 204 2.67 -13.40 13.61
N HIS A 205 1.51 -13.16 14.22
CA HIS A 205 1.20 -12.02 15.10
C HIS A 205 1.37 -10.66 14.42
N GLY A 206 2.57 -10.29 14.04
CA GLY A 206 2.92 -9.22 13.13
C GLY A 206 3.08 -7.82 13.74
N THR A 207 2.63 -7.55 14.96
CA THR A 207 2.75 -6.22 15.58
C THR A 207 4.20 -5.74 15.56
N GLY A 208 4.43 -4.54 15.00
CA GLY A 208 5.75 -3.92 14.94
C GLY A 208 6.68 -4.50 13.88
N VAL A 209 6.18 -5.30 12.94
CA VAL A 209 6.95 -5.71 11.76
C VAL A 209 7.19 -4.51 10.86
N VAL A 210 8.42 -4.36 10.36
CA VAL A 210 8.81 -3.33 9.38
C VAL A 210 9.56 -4.00 8.23
N ILE A 211 9.10 -3.83 7.01
CA ILE A 211 9.73 -4.34 5.78
C ILE A 211 10.01 -3.15 4.85
N GLY A 212 11.29 -2.83 4.67
CA GLY A 212 11.75 -1.68 3.88
C GLY A 212 11.63 -1.88 2.37
N GLU A 213 11.75 -0.78 1.63
CA GLU A 213 11.58 -0.69 0.17
C GLU A 213 12.42 -1.71 -0.61
N THR A 214 13.68 -1.86 -0.23
CA THR A 214 14.68 -2.63 -0.97
C THR A 214 14.76 -4.09 -0.53
N CYS A 215 13.84 -4.54 0.34
CA CYS A 215 13.81 -5.92 0.80
C CYS A 215 13.41 -6.87 -0.31
N VAL A 216 14.16 -7.98 -0.42
CA VAL A 216 13.83 -9.12 -1.29
C VAL A 216 13.66 -10.35 -0.40
N ILE A 217 12.42 -10.82 -0.29
CA ILE A 217 12.03 -11.97 0.54
C ILE A 217 11.68 -13.13 -0.41
N GLY A 218 12.32 -14.29 -0.19
CA GLY A 218 12.11 -15.50 -0.97
C GLY A 218 10.75 -16.14 -0.76
N GLU A 219 10.60 -17.36 -1.26
CA GLU A 219 9.37 -18.13 -1.11
C GLU A 219 9.30 -18.83 0.27
N ARG A 220 8.07 -18.98 0.81
CA ARG A 220 7.78 -19.74 2.04
C ARG A 220 8.54 -19.24 3.26
N VAL A 221 8.76 -17.94 3.34
CA VAL A 221 9.36 -17.29 4.50
C VAL A 221 8.29 -17.04 5.56
N ARG A 222 8.61 -17.34 6.82
CA ARG A 222 7.81 -16.98 7.99
C ARG A 222 8.59 -15.98 8.83
N ILE A 223 7.90 -14.96 9.31
CA ILE A 223 8.43 -13.99 10.28
C ILE A 223 7.44 -13.79 11.43
N TYR A 224 7.93 -13.26 12.54
CA TYR A 224 7.16 -13.00 13.74
C TYR A 224 7.03 -11.50 14.02
N GLN A 225 6.32 -11.15 15.09
CA GLN A 225 6.19 -9.77 15.57
C GLN A 225 7.56 -9.11 15.79
N ALA A 226 7.59 -7.78 15.68
CA ALA A 226 8.76 -6.92 15.93
C ALA A 226 10.00 -7.19 15.04
N VAL A 227 9.86 -8.00 13.97
CA VAL A 227 10.93 -8.21 12.99
C VAL A 227 11.07 -6.97 12.12
N THR A 228 12.30 -6.46 12.00
CA THR A 228 12.63 -5.35 11.09
C THR A 228 13.56 -5.84 10.01
N LEU A 229 13.08 -5.77 8.75
CA LEU A 229 13.84 -6.04 7.54
C LEU A 229 14.07 -4.72 6.80
N GLY A 230 15.30 -4.27 6.73
CA GLY A 230 15.65 -2.98 6.13
C GLY A 230 17.10 -2.61 6.34
N ALA A 231 17.48 -1.42 5.90
CA ALA A 231 18.84 -0.91 6.09
C ALA A 231 19.14 -0.69 7.58
N LYS A 232 20.12 -1.40 8.11
CA LYS A 232 20.55 -1.29 9.51
C LYS A 232 21.30 0.02 9.79
N ARG A 233 21.89 0.63 8.76
CA ARG A 233 22.55 1.94 8.78
C ARG A 233 22.32 2.64 7.45
N PHE A 234 22.08 3.93 7.50
CA PHE A 234 22.07 4.77 6.32
C PHE A 234 23.43 5.43 6.20
N GLU A 235 24.16 5.16 5.12
CA GLU A 235 25.35 5.94 4.78
C GLU A 235 24.93 7.34 4.35
N THR A 236 25.76 8.30 4.67
CA THR A 236 25.61 9.66 4.19
C THR A 236 26.53 9.89 2.97
N ASN A 237 26.07 10.70 2.03
CA ASN A 237 26.89 11.27 1.00
C ASN A 237 27.86 12.31 1.59
N ASP A 238 28.81 12.80 0.81
CA ASP A 238 29.77 13.85 1.21
C ASP A 238 29.08 15.17 1.60
N ASP A 239 27.84 15.39 1.16
CA ASP A 239 26.97 16.54 1.49
C ASP A 239 26.14 16.34 2.77
N GLY A 240 26.28 15.19 3.44
CA GLY A 240 25.50 14.83 4.65
C GLY A 240 24.11 14.29 4.38
N ALA A 241 23.68 14.16 3.12
CA ALA A 241 22.41 13.54 2.76
C ALA A 241 22.47 12.01 2.88
N LEU A 242 21.36 11.37 3.27
CA LEU A 242 21.27 9.92 3.37
C LEU A 242 21.30 9.28 1.98
N LYS A 243 22.15 8.26 1.78
CA LYS A 243 22.11 7.41 0.57
C LYS A 243 20.86 6.56 0.57
N LYS A 244 20.22 6.40 -0.59
CA LYS A 244 18.93 5.70 -0.73
C LYS A 244 19.03 4.26 -1.28
N ASP A 245 20.26 3.73 -1.52
CA ASP A 245 20.45 2.50 -2.31
C ASP A 245 20.97 1.34 -1.45
N TYR A 246 20.19 0.89 -0.46
CA TYR A 246 20.51 -0.32 0.32
C TYR A 246 19.52 -1.44 0.03
N ILE A 247 20.05 -2.65 -0.30
CA ILE A 247 19.24 -3.85 -0.53
C ILE A 247 19.36 -4.74 0.73
N CYS A 248 18.19 -5.12 1.28
CA CYS A 248 18.08 -6.14 2.32
C CYS A 248 17.56 -7.43 1.68
N LEU A 249 18.34 -8.50 1.75
CA LEU A 249 18.01 -9.80 1.15
C LEU A 249 17.69 -10.84 2.24
N LEU A 250 16.53 -11.50 2.12
CA LEU A 250 16.15 -12.64 2.94
C LEU A 250 15.67 -13.77 2.04
N TYR A 251 16.45 -14.86 1.96
CA TYR A 251 16.25 -15.90 0.94
C TYR A 251 15.48 -17.13 1.40
N THR A 252 15.45 -17.44 2.72
CA THR A 252 14.81 -18.66 3.24
C THR A 252 14.20 -18.45 4.62
N SER A 253 13.34 -19.41 5.04
CA SER A 253 12.72 -19.47 6.37
C SER A 253 13.70 -19.68 7.53
N ASP A 254 14.91 -20.14 7.26
CA ASP A 254 15.88 -20.52 8.29
C ASP A 254 16.62 -19.33 8.93
N ALA A 255 16.41 -18.12 8.40
CA ALA A 255 17.00 -16.90 8.97
C ALA A 255 16.50 -16.57 10.39
N ALA A 256 15.40 -17.20 10.84
CA ALA A 256 14.89 -17.05 12.20
C ALA A 256 15.65 -17.88 13.24
N ASP A 257 16.35 -18.95 12.81
CA ASP A 257 17.15 -19.83 13.67
C ASP A 257 18.62 -19.38 13.80
N GLU A 258 19.13 -18.63 12.83
CA GLU A 258 20.43 -18.00 12.97
C GLU A 258 20.29 -16.73 13.78
N GLY A 259 20.39 -16.85 15.11
CA GLY A 259 20.32 -15.77 16.08
C GLY A 259 21.00 -14.47 15.64
N LEU A 260 20.31 -13.71 14.82
CA LEU A 260 20.58 -12.30 14.62
C LEU A 260 20.14 -11.60 15.90
N GLY A 261 21.01 -11.74 16.88
CA GLY A 261 20.89 -11.15 18.18
C GLY A 261 20.55 -9.66 18.09
N VAL A 262 19.69 -9.31 18.97
CA VAL A 262 19.26 -8.03 19.52
C VAL A 262 20.28 -6.92 19.34
#